data_5aac2cb8e045250925802eb464d95845
#
_entry.id   5aac2cb8e045250925802eb464d95845
#
_cell.length_a   1.000
_cell.length_b   1.000
_cell.length_c   1.000
_cell.angle_alpha   90.00
_cell.angle_beta   90.00
_cell.angle_gamma   90.00
#
_symmetry.space_group_name_H-M   'P 1'
#
loop_
_entity.id
_entity.type
_entity.pdbx_description
1 polymer ?
#
loop_
_entity_poly.entity_id
_entity_poly.type
_entity_poly.pdbx_seq_one_letter_code
_entity_poly.pdbx_strand_id
1 'polypeptide(L)'
;MPPKPPEYAVDRLVFRPDDVDLAQSPMAGQLGMETFVLGAFNPGMTRLASGNLLIMVRIAEALKEQIGDGHVHVVRWSDGRFVIDRWPLELADTADPRKFLMRGGGWKVMALTSLSWLLPVELSADGLQVVAVHYDKAVAPEGDWQCYGVEDARISKIDGEWLMTTCSVSPERHSTTLYRSDNGLDWRFADIVLDHQNKDMLIFEGKIDGQYWAQTRPLGDLYFAYPPGSEWRAGPSINLATSPDGRHWKPYLKPGIRPHAGTVATARMGGGTPPILTDEGWLTLWHGVEPKEIVGIYRTYWSILDRDDPSKILRTNHEPLIEANSALTAPLEEQIYVRDVVFTTGIADAGDHYVVASGEADLACRIAHIPKSAFA
;
A
#
# COMPACT_ATOMS: atom_id res chain seq x y z
N MET A 1 31.22 8.16 3.80
CA MET A 1 30.18 8.61 2.87
C MET A 1 29.08 7.56 2.96
N PRO A 2 27.81 7.90 3.12
CA PRO A 2 26.78 6.91 2.95
C PRO A 2 26.92 6.27 1.57
N PRO A 3 26.67 4.96 1.42
CA PRO A 3 26.70 4.32 0.12
C PRO A 3 25.71 5.01 -0.81
N LYS A 4 26.12 5.27 -2.03
CA LYS A 4 25.28 5.87 -3.06
C LYS A 4 24.13 4.87 -3.34
N PRO A 5 22.86 5.30 -3.37
CA PRO A 5 21.77 4.40 -3.76
C PRO A 5 22.09 3.76 -5.12
N PRO A 6 21.60 2.54 -5.37
CA PRO A 6 21.88 1.85 -6.64
C PRO A 6 21.43 2.73 -7.80
N GLU A 7 22.25 2.77 -8.86
CA GLU A 7 21.94 3.53 -10.05
C GLU A 7 20.86 2.77 -10.82
N TYR A 8 19.62 3.30 -10.79
CA TYR A 8 18.52 2.71 -11.55
C TYR A 8 18.72 2.95 -13.04
N ALA A 9 18.49 1.91 -13.86
CA ALA A 9 18.50 2.06 -15.30
C ALA A 9 17.35 2.97 -15.79
N VAL A 10 16.23 2.94 -15.08
CA VAL A 10 15.06 3.81 -15.29
C VAL A 10 14.50 4.19 -13.92
N ASP A 11 14.06 5.45 -13.77
CA ASP A 11 13.40 5.97 -12.58
C ASP A 11 12.51 7.16 -12.97
N ARG A 12 11.19 6.96 -12.97
CA ARG A 12 10.25 8.01 -13.40
C ARG A 12 8.83 7.82 -12.89
N LEU A 13 8.05 8.93 -12.88
CA LEU A 13 6.61 8.90 -12.68
C LEU A 13 5.89 8.44 -13.97
N VAL A 14 4.91 7.55 -13.82
CA VAL A 14 4.14 6.98 -14.94
C VAL A 14 2.65 7.30 -14.88
N PHE A 15 2.11 7.62 -13.70
CA PHE A 15 0.71 7.99 -13.53
C PHE A 15 0.58 9.00 -12.38
N ARG A 16 -0.24 10.05 -12.57
CA ARG A 16 -0.32 11.23 -11.72
C ARG A 16 -1.77 11.60 -11.43
N PRO A 17 -2.06 12.48 -10.45
CA PRO A 17 -3.42 12.99 -10.21
C PRO A 17 -4.09 13.57 -11.47
N ASP A 18 -3.36 14.30 -12.29
CA ASP A 18 -3.88 14.93 -13.49
C ASP A 18 -4.21 13.96 -14.63
N ASP A 19 -3.76 12.71 -14.54
CA ASP A 19 -4.08 11.64 -15.50
C ASP A 19 -5.43 10.97 -15.21
N VAL A 20 -6.10 11.32 -14.09
CA VAL A 20 -7.38 10.75 -13.68
C VAL A 20 -8.55 11.56 -14.23
N ASP A 21 -9.43 10.91 -15.00
CA ASP A 21 -10.69 11.50 -15.44
C ASP A 21 -11.78 11.32 -14.35
N LEU A 22 -12.01 12.36 -13.56
CA LEU A 22 -13.03 12.37 -12.50
C LEU A 22 -14.46 12.25 -13.00
N ALA A 23 -14.74 12.51 -14.29
CA ALA A 23 -16.06 12.26 -14.86
C ALA A 23 -16.40 10.75 -14.88
N GLN A 24 -15.39 9.89 -14.82
CA GLN A 24 -15.52 8.43 -14.74
C GLN A 24 -15.26 7.86 -13.32
N SER A 25 -15.10 8.73 -12.32
CA SER A 25 -14.96 8.32 -10.92
C SER A 25 -16.21 7.58 -10.44
N PRO A 26 -16.06 6.58 -9.55
CA PRO A 26 -17.20 5.96 -8.84
C PRO A 26 -18.07 6.97 -8.08
N MET A 27 -17.53 8.13 -7.68
CA MET A 27 -18.25 9.20 -6.98
C MET A 27 -18.90 10.22 -7.92
N ALA A 28 -18.65 10.16 -9.23
CA ALA A 28 -19.12 11.15 -10.19
C ALA A 28 -20.65 11.36 -10.11
N GLY A 29 -21.07 12.61 -9.97
CA GLY A 29 -22.48 12.98 -9.94
C GLY A 29 -23.26 12.61 -8.67
N GLN A 30 -22.62 12.04 -7.64
CA GLN A 30 -23.32 11.59 -6.43
C GLN A 30 -23.31 12.61 -5.28
N LEU A 31 -22.31 13.46 -5.18
CA LEU A 31 -22.05 14.23 -3.96
C LEU A 31 -22.66 15.66 -3.94
N GLY A 32 -22.99 16.22 -5.09
CA GLY A 32 -23.45 17.63 -5.19
C GLY A 32 -22.38 18.67 -4.84
N MET A 33 -21.14 18.24 -4.62
CA MET A 33 -19.94 19.05 -4.41
C MET A 33 -18.83 18.58 -5.35
N GLU A 34 -17.98 19.51 -5.77
CA GLU A 34 -16.84 19.17 -6.63
C GLU A 34 -15.76 18.41 -5.85
N THR A 35 -15.15 17.46 -6.53
CA THR A 35 -14.02 16.68 -6.02
C THR A 35 -12.73 17.00 -6.78
N PHE A 36 -11.61 16.57 -6.22
CA PHE A 36 -10.30 16.57 -6.86
C PHE A 36 -9.51 15.33 -6.46
N VAL A 37 -8.50 15.00 -7.24
CA VAL A 37 -7.58 13.90 -6.91
C VAL A 37 -6.48 14.43 -6.00
N LEU A 38 -6.51 14.04 -4.73
CA LEU A 38 -5.46 14.37 -3.77
C LEU A 38 -4.16 13.59 -4.08
N GLY A 39 -4.28 12.36 -4.60
CA GLY A 39 -3.17 11.54 -5.02
C GLY A 39 -3.60 10.31 -5.83
N ALA A 40 -2.70 9.85 -6.72
CA ALA A 40 -2.84 8.63 -7.52
C ALA A 40 -1.57 7.79 -7.33
N PHE A 41 -1.54 6.90 -6.31
CA PHE A 41 -0.31 6.34 -5.77
C PHE A 41 -0.47 4.89 -5.27
N ASN A 42 0.58 4.34 -4.65
CA ASN A 42 0.64 2.99 -4.07
C ASN A 42 0.13 1.88 -5.01
N PRO A 43 0.68 1.76 -6.24
CA PRO A 43 0.16 0.90 -7.28
C PRO A 43 0.50 -0.57 -7.02
N GLY A 44 -0.47 -1.40 -6.62
CA GLY A 44 -0.30 -2.86 -6.68
C GLY A 44 -0.03 -3.30 -8.13
N MET A 45 0.93 -4.19 -8.39
CA MET A 45 1.33 -4.52 -9.76
C MET A 45 1.31 -6.03 -10.01
N THR A 46 0.96 -6.42 -11.23
CA THR A 46 1.09 -7.78 -11.74
C THR A 46 1.30 -7.79 -13.25
N ARG A 47 1.79 -8.93 -13.79
CA ARG A 47 1.90 -9.13 -15.23
C ARG A 47 0.67 -9.85 -15.77
N LEU A 48 0.05 -9.27 -16.78
CA LEU A 48 -1.09 -9.84 -17.51
C LEU A 48 -0.64 -10.95 -18.49
N ALA A 49 -1.60 -11.72 -18.97
CA ALA A 49 -1.34 -12.74 -19.99
C ALA A 49 -0.86 -12.15 -21.33
N SER A 50 -1.17 -10.90 -21.62
CA SER A 50 -0.67 -10.15 -22.77
C SER A 50 0.84 -9.86 -22.71
N GLY A 51 1.45 -9.98 -21.55
CA GLY A 51 2.83 -9.56 -21.27
C GLY A 51 2.92 -8.12 -20.74
N ASN A 52 1.86 -7.32 -20.85
CA ASN A 52 1.78 -5.99 -20.26
C ASN A 52 1.74 -6.06 -18.73
N LEU A 53 2.05 -4.95 -18.08
CA LEU A 53 1.89 -4.80 -16.63
C LEU A 53 0.54 -4.15 -16.33
N LEU A 54 -0.16 -4.65 -15.34
CA LEU A 54 -1.29 -3.96 -14.72
C LEU A 54 -0.83 -3.34 -13.42
N ILE A 55 -1.16 -2.07 -13.21
CA ILE A 55 -1.06 -1.44 -11.89
C ILE A 55 -2.47 -1.11 -11.37
N MET A 56 -2.75 -1.48 -10.12
CA MET A 56 -3.96 -1.09 -9.40
C MET A 56 -3.64 0.18 -8.60
N VAL A 57 -3.93 1.32 -9.18
CA VAL A 57 -3.60 2.63 -8.62
C VAL A 57 -4.61 3.01 -7.55
N ARG A 58 -4.15 3.34 -6.34
CA ARG A 58 -4.99 3.96 -5.33
C ARG A 58 -5.24 5.42 -5.72
N ILE A 59 -6.50 5.74 -5.95
CA ILE A 59 -6.96 7.11 -6.15
C ILE A 59 -7.52 7.62 -4.82
N ALA A 60 -6.89 8.63 -4.24
CA ALA A 60 -7.42 9.34 -3.08
C ALA A 60 -8.21 10.55 -3.60
N GLU A 61 -9.53 10.45 -3.60
CA GLU A 61 -10.43 11.49 -4.08
C GLU A 61 -11.03 12.27 -2.91
N ALA A 62 -10.93 13.60 -2.95
CA ALA A 62 -11.30 14.49 -1.86
C ALA A 62 -12.24 15.59 -2.36
N LEU A 63 -13.01 16.17 -1.45
CA LEU A 63 -13.81 17.37 -1.75
C LEU A 63 -12.90 18.57 -1.97
N LYS A 64 -13.17 19.42 -2.96
CA LYS A 64 -12.47 20.69 -3.14
C LYS A 64 -12.72 21.63 -1.95
N GLU A 65 -13.94 21.63 -1.42
CA GLU A 65 -14.31 22.38 -0.24
C GLU A 65 -14.39 21.49 0.99
N GLN A 66 -13.22 21.14 1.56
CA GLN A 66 -13.13 20.33 2.77
C GLN A 66 -13.51 21.09 4.05
N ILE A 67 -13.44 22.41 4.02
CA ILE A 67 -13.81 23.29 5.14
C ILE A 67 -14.68 24.41 4.58
N GLY A 68 -15.90 24.51 5.06
CA GLY A 68 -16.87 25.53 4.65
C GLY A 68 -18.02 25.64 5.63
N ASP A 69 -18.68 26.79 5.69
CA ASP A 69 -19.86 27.05 6.53
C ASP A 69 -19.68 26.66 8.02
N GLY A 70 -18.45 26.82 8.55
CA GLY A 70 -18.14 26.45 9.94
C GLY A 70 -18.06 24.94 10.20
N HIS A 71 -17.93 24.13 9.17
CA HIS A 71 -17.85 22.66 9.24
C HIS A 71 -16.64 22.13 8.49
N VAL A 72 -16.20 20.92 8.85
CA VAL A 72 -15.36 20.05 8.03
C VAL A 72 -16.27 19.08 7.29
N HIS A 73 -15.94 18.81 6.03
CA HIS A 73 -16.69 17.92 5.14
C HIS A 73 -15.82 16.72 4.77
N VAL A 74 -16.38 15.52 4.87
CA VAL A 74 -15.69 14.28 4.47
C VAL A 74 -16.62 13.38 3.67
N VAL A 75 -16.06 12.66 2.73
CA VAL A 75 -16.81 11.67 1.94
C VAL A 75 -16.79 10.33 2.67
N ARG A 76 -17.91 9.66 2.68
CA ARG A 76 -18.08 8.31 3.19
C ARG A 76 -19.02 7.50 2.30
N TRP A 77 -18.78 6.19 2.21
CA TRP A 77 -19.74 5.24 1.65
C TRP A 77 -20.76 4.83 2.72
N SER A 78 -22.04 4.83 2.38
CA SER A 78 -23.13 4.40 3.28
C SER A 78 -24.35 3.99 2.47
N ASP A 79 -24.94 2.86 2.82
CA ASP A 79 -26.20 2.41 2.23
C ASP A 79 -26.21 2.41 0.69
N GLY A 80 -25.13 1.93 0.08
CA GLY A 80 -25.02 1.78 -1.37
C GLY A 80 -24.72 3.06 -2.14
N ARG A 81 -24.29 4.16 -1.48
CA ARG A 81 -23.97 5.45 -2.11
C ARG A 81 -22.87 6.22 -1.38
N PHE A 82 -22.31 7.20 -2.05
CA PHE A 82 -21.41 8.16 -1.40
C PHE A 82 -22.21 9.29 -0.77
N VAL A 83 -21.83 9.66 0.45
CA VAL A 83 -22.47 10.72 1.25
C VAL A 83 -21.41 11.68 1.79
N ILE A 84 -21.82 12.89 2.16
CA ILE A 84 -20.97 13.86 2.81
C ILE A 84 -21.40 13.97 4.27
N ASP A 85 -20.47 13.60 5.18
CA ASP A 85 -20.63 13.88 6.60
C ASP A 85 -20.07 15.26 6.93
N ARG A 86 -20.69 15.94 7.91
CA ARG A 86 -20.34 17.30 8.34
C ARG A 86 -20.16 17.34 9.85
N TRP A 87 -19.02 17.84 10.31
CA TRP A 87 -18.78 18.10 11.72
C TRP A 87 -18.42 19.56 11.95
N PRO A 88 -18.85 20.16 13.10
CA PRO A 88 -18.43 21.51 13.44
C PRO A 88 -16.91 21.64 13.43
N LEU A 89 -16.41 22.68 12.78
CA LEU A 89 -14.97 22.94 12.64
C LEU A 89 -14.25 23.03 14.01
N GLU A 90 -14.95 23.57 15.01
CA GLU A 90 -14.44 23.68 16.38
C GLU A 90 -14.09 22.34 17.04
N LEU A 91 -14.69 21.24 16.56
CA LEU A 91 -14.42 19.88 17.02
C LEU A 91 -13.30 19.19 16.25
N ALA A 92 -12.77 19.80 15.21
CA ALA A 92 -11.75 19.20 14.34
C ALA A 92 -10.40 19.89 14.50
N ASP A 93 -9.33 19.11 14.52
CA ASP A 93 -7.97 19.57 14.27
C ASP A 93 -7.64 19.24 12.80
N THR A 94 -7.33 20.27 12.03
CA THR A 94 -7.14 20.20 10.58
C THR A 94 -5.67 20.33 10.15
N ALA A 95 -4.72 20.11 11.07
CA ALA A 95 -3.30 20.28 10.78
C ALA A 95 -2.71 19.22 9.84
N ASP A 96 -3.29 17.98 9.84
CA ASP A 96 -2.88 16.90 8.94
C ASP A 96 -3.76 16.93 7.68
N PRO A 97 -3.21 17.16 6.47
CA PRO A 97 -4.00 17.25 5.23
C PRO A 97 -4.70 15.94 4.85
N ARG A 98 -4.31 14.82 5.44
CA ARG A 98 -4.87 13.49 5.15
C ARG A 98 -6.06 13.13 6.02
N LYS A 99 -6.24 13.81 7.15
CA LYS A 99 -7.29 13.49 8.14
C LYS A 99 -7.58 14.66 9.06
N PHE A 100 -8.81 14.76 9.50
CA PHE A 100 -9.22 15.60 10.61
C PHE A 100 -9.18 14.77 11.91
N LEU A 101 -8.50 15.26 12.94
CA LEU A 101 -8.53 14.65 14.26
C LEU A 101 -9.69 15.27 15.05
N MET A 102 -10.64 14.42 15.46
CA MET A 102 -11.82 14.87 16.19
C MET A 102 -11.47 15.07 17.67
N ARG A 103 -11.84 16.23 18.21
CA ARG A 103 -11.67 16.59 19.63
C ARG A 103 -12.86 16.07 20.43
N GLY A 104 -12.56 15.50 21.58
CA GLY A 104 -13.58 14.99 22.50
C GLY A 104 -13.60 13.46 22.64
N GLY A 105 -14.05 12.95 23.78
CA GLY A 105 -14.27 11.52 24.02
C GLY A 105 -13.06 10.69 24.47
N GLY A 106 -11.88 11.27 24.67
CA GLY A 106 -10.72 10.56 25.25
C GLY A 106 -10.03 9.57 24.28
N TRP A 107 -10.52 9.38 23.06
CA TRP A 107 -9.96 8.51 22.02
C TRP A 107 -9.50 9.33 20.82
N LYS A 108 -8.47 8.88 20.14
CA LYS A 108 -8.05 9.48 18.86
C LYS A 108 -9.02 9.02 17.76
N VAL A 109 -10.11 9.73 17.61
CA VAL A 109 -11.05 9.55 16.50
C VAL A 109 -10.64 10.44 15.36
N MET A 110 -10.67 9.91 14.13
CA MET A 110 -10.30 10.67 12.94
C MET A 110 -11.33 10.49 11.83
N ALA A 111 -11.44 11.49 10.96
CA ALA A 111 -12.14 11.41 9.70
C ALA A 111 -11.15 11.65 8.57
N LEU A 112 -11.15 10.79 7.53
CA LEU A 112 -10.23 10.94 6.40
C LEU A 112 -10.70 12.09 5.50
N THR A 113 -9.75 12.91 5.01
CA THR A 113 -10.03 14.00 4.09
C THR A 113 -10.32 13.55 2.68
N SER A 114 -9.98 12.30 2.35
CA SER A 114 -10.24 11.67 1.06
C SER A 114 -10.83 10.27 1.24
N LEU A 115 -11.58 9.80 0.25
CA LEU A 115 -12.00 8.42 0.12
C LEU A 115 -11.19 7.76 -0.98
N SER A 116 -10.65 6.57 -0.71
CA SER A 116 -9.83 5.85 -1.67
C SER A 116 -10.63 4.80 -2.44
N TRP A 117 -10.32 4.68 -3.74
CA TRP A 117 -10.76 3.61 -4.62
C TRP A 117 -9.58 3.18 -5.52
N LEU A 118 -9.68 2.03 -6.18
CA LEU A 118 -8.59 1.47 -6.98
C LEU A 118 -8.93 1.53 -8.46
N LEU A 119 -7.99 2.08 -9.26
CA LEU A 119 -8.10 2.23 -10.70
C LEU A 119 -7.12 1.29 -11.41
N PRO A 120 -7.60 0.33 -12.21
CA PRO A 120 -6.72 -0.49 -13.04
C PRO A 120 -6.15 0.33 -14.20
N VAL A 121 -4.83 0.40 -14.28
CA VAL A 121 -4.08 1.05 -15.36
C VAL A 121 -3.15 0.03 -16.00
N GLU A 122 -3.32 -0.23 -17.30
CA GLU A 122 -2.45 -1.11 -18.06
C GLU A 122 -1.25 -0.33 -18.59
N LEU A 123 -0.07 -0.86 -18.33
CA LEU A 123 1.20 -0.31 -18.80
C LEU A 123 1.82 -1.26 -19.83
N SER A 124 2.70 -0.72 -20.68
CA SER A 124 3.58 -1.51 -21.55
C SER A 124 4.37 -2.56 -20.74
N ALA A 125 4.90 -3.57 -21.40
CA ALA A 125 5.61 -4.69 -20.76
C ALA A 125 6.81 -4.26 -19.91
N ASP A 126 7.42 -3.11 -20.22
CA ASP A 126 8.49 -2.47 -19.47
C ASP A 126 7.99 -1.51 -18.37
N GLY A 127 6.67 -1.30 -18.26
CA GLY A 127 6.05 -0.43 -17.26
C GLY A 127 6.13 1.07 -17.56
N LEU A 128 6.56 1.48 -18.75
CA LEU A 128 6.93 2.87 -18.99
C LEU A 128 5.88 3.70 -19.73
N GLN A 129 4.89 3.06 -20.35
CA GLN A 129 3.84 3.73 -21.11
C GLN A 129 2.46 3.25 -20.65
N VAL A 130 1.54 4.17 -20.43
CA VAL A 130 0.14 3.84 -20.22
C VAL A 130 -0.44 3.37 -21.54
N VAL A 131 -0.98 2.15 -21.57
CA VAL A 131 -1.63 1.52 -22.71
C VAL A 131 -3.14 1.72 -22.65
N ALA A 132 -3.74 1.54 -21.45
CA ALA A 132 -5.16 1.72 -21.21
C ALA A 132 -5.44 2.07 -19.74
N VAL A 133 -6.55 2.77 -19.50
CA VAL A 133 -7.11 3.05 -18.17
C VAL A 133 -8.52 2.46 -18.13
N HIS A 134 -8.78 1.56 -17.20
CA HIS A 134 -10.00 0.74 -17.16
C HIS A 134 -10.95 1.23 -16.06
N TYR A 135 -11.62 2.36 -16.27
CA TYR A 135 -12.56 2.94 -15.30
C TYR A 135 -13.76 2.02 -15.01
N ASP A 136 -14.22 1.26 -16.00
CA ASP A 136 -15.30 0.28 -15.88
C ASP A 136 -14.95 -0.94 -15.01
N LYS A 137 -13.67 -1.06 -14.64
CA LYS A 137 -13.10 -2.12 -13.78
C LYS A 137 -12.61 -1.57 -12.44
N ALA A 138 -12.90 -0.34 -12.12
CA ALA A 138 -12.50 0.26 -10.85
C ALA A 138 -13.07 -0.52 -9.66
N VAL A 139 -12.27 -0.69 -8.61
CA VAL A 139 -12.71 -1.30 -7.35
C VAL A 139 -13.00 -0.17 -6.36
N ALA A 140 -14.28 -0.01 -6.05
CA ALA A 140 -14.80 0.99 -5.14
C ALA A 140 -15.40 0.33 -3.89
N PRO A 141 -15.71 1.09 -2.83
CA PRO A 141 -16.43 0.57 -1.68
C PRO A 141 -17.74 -0.12 -2.09
N GLU A 142 -17.99 -1.30 -1.52
CA GLU A 142 -19.19 -2.10 -1.76
C GLU A 142 -19.92 -2.50 -0.46
N GLY A 143 -19.34 -2.16 0.70
CA GLY A 143 -19.95 -2.46 2.01
C GLY A 143 -19.41 -1.56 3.12
N ASP A 144 -20.05 -1.64 4.30
CA ASP A 144 -19.74 -0.77 5.45
C ASP A 144 -18.31 -0.95 5.98
N TRP A 145 -17.70 -2.11 5.76
CA TRP A 145 -16.28 -2.34 6.08
C TRP A 145 -15.31 -1.52 5.23
N GLN A 146 -15.79 -0.83 4.20
CA GLN A 146 -15.05 0.04 3.30
C GLN A 146 -15.58 1.47 3.28
N CYS A 147 -16.32 1.88 4.31
CA CYS A 147 -17.03 3.16 4.27
C CYS A 147 -16.10 4.38 4.11
N TYR A 148 -14.81 4.26 4.44
CA TYR A 148 -13.77 5.27 4.18
C TYR A 148 -12.81 4.87 3.05
N GLY A 149 -13.12 3.81 2.30
CA GLY A 149 -12.42 3.46 1.08
C GLY A 149 -11.71 2.11 1.08
N VAL A 150 -11.13 1.84 -0.08
CA VAL A 150 -10.29 0.67 -0.41
C VAL A 150 -8.90 1.17 -0.74
N GLU A 151 -7.88 0.68 -0.01
CA GLU A 151 -6.52 1.18 -0.09
C GLU A 151 -5.49 0.09 -0.45
N ASP A 152 -4.39 0.51 -1.05
CA ASP A 152 -3.09 -0.15 -1.08
C ASP A 152 -3.13 -1.61 -1.54
N ALA A 153 -3.56 -1.85 -2.77
CA ALA A 153 -3.61 -3.16 -3.40
C ALA A 153 -2.24 -3.87 -3.39
N ARG A 154 -2.25 -5.18 -3.13
CA ARG A 154 -1.13 -6.10 -3.33
C ARG A 154 -1.60 -7.29 -4.15
N ILE A 155 -0.94 -7.55 -5.26
CA ILE A 155 -1.40 -8.56 -6.23
C ILE A 155 -0.38 -9.68 -6.33
N SER A 156 -0.84 -10.91 -6.18
CA SER A 156 -0.05 -12.12 -6.35
C SER A 156 -0.72 -13.04 -7.35
N LYS A 157 0.07 -13.67 -8.23
CA LYS A 157 -0.43 -14.69 -9.14
C LYS A 157 0.01 -16.07 -8.68
N ILE A 158 -0.97 -16.94 -8.36
CA ILE A 158 -0.72 -18.25 -7.77
C ILE A 158 -1.58 -19.27 -8.50
N ASP A 159 -0.95 -20.35 -9.02
CA ASP A 159 -1.62 -21.44 -9.74
C ASP A 159 -2.53 -20.95 -10.89
N GLY A 160 -2.18 -19.84 -11.55
CA GLY A 160 -2.92 -19.26 -12.66
C GLY A 160 -4.05 -18.31 -12.27
N GLU A 161 -4.37 -18.18 -11.01
CA GLU A 161 -5.33 -17.21 -10.45
C GLU A 161 -4.62 -15.97 -9.90
N TRP A 162 -5.23 -14.80 -10.04
CA TRP A 162 -4.77 -13.57 -9.41
C TRP A 162 -5.51 -13.32 -8.10
N LEU A 163 -4.77 -13.09 -7.05
CA LEU A 163 -5.25 -12.73 -5.71
C LEU A 163 -4.81 -11.29 -5.41
N MET A 164 -5.75 -10.44 -5.03
CA MET A 164 -5.46 -9.08 -4.60
C MET A 164 -5.93 -8.87 -3.17
N THR A 165 -5.02 -8.52 -2.29
CA THR A 165 -5.35 -8.04 -0.94
C THR A 165 -5.36 -6.52 -0.91
N THR A 166 -6.31 -5.95 -0.16
CA THR A 166 -6.47 -4.50 0.02
C THR A 166 -6.69 -4.18 1.48
N CYS A 167 -6.38 -2.96 1.89
CA CYS A 167 -6.81 -2.42 3.16
C CYS A 167 -8.20 -1.80 3.01
N SER A 168 -9.18 -2.33 3.71
CA SER A 168 -10.53 -1.78 3.79
C SER A 168 -10.66 -0.93 5.05
N VAL A 169 -11.12 0.32 4.89
CA VAL A 169 -11.15 1.31 5.97
C VAL A 169 -12.57 1.56 6.44
N SER A 170 -12.80 1.35 7.73
CA SER A 170 -14.08 1.61 8.39
C SER A 170 -13.87 2.40 9.69
N PRO A 171 -14.93 2.93 10.33
CA PRO A 171 -14.83 3.59 11.63
C PRO A 171 -14.26 2.69 12.72
N GLU A 172 -14.47 1.39 12.61
CA GLU A 172 -14.06 0.44 13.63
C GLU A 172 -12.64 -0.06 13.45
N ARG A 173 -12.20 -0.27 12.18
CA ARG A 173 -10.91 -0.91 11.92
C ARG A 173 -10.44 -0.75 10.48
N HIS A 174 -9.16 -1.03 10.31
CA HIS A 174 -8.57 -1.40 9.02
C HIS A 174 -8.62 -2.92 8.91
N SER A 175 -9.45 -3.46 8.04
CA SER A 175 -9.50 -4.89 7.75
C SER A 175 -8.81 -5.21 6.42
N THR A 176 -8.47 -6.47 6.20
CA THR A 176 -7.93 -6.91 4.91
C THR A 176 -9.01 -7.63 4.12
N THR A 177 -9.27 -7.13 2.93
CA THR A 177 -10.19 -7.73 1.95
C THR A 177 -9.40 -8.44 0.87
N LEU A 178 -9.89 -9.61 0.46
CA LEU A 178 -9.39 -10.40 -0.66
C LEU A 178 -10.30 -10.25 -1.86
N TYR A 179 -9.72 -9.95 -3.01
CA TYR A 179 -10.34 -10.05 -4.32
C TYR A 179 -9.66 -11.13 -5.14
N ARG A 180 -10.40 -11.76 -6.07
CA ARG A 180 -9.91 -12.78 -6.99
C ARG A 180 -10.20 -12.39 -8.43
N SER A 181 -9.33 -12.80 -9.34
CA SER A 181 -9.49 -12.59 -10.78
C SER A 181 -8.91 -13.76 -11.57
N ASP A 182 -9.59 -14.11 -12.70
CA ASP A 182 -9.13 -15.16 -13.62
C ASP A 182 -8.25 -14.58 -14.75
N ASN A 183 -8.22 -13.25 -14.90
CA ASN A 183 -7.49 -12.57 -15.98
C ASN A 183 -6.60 -11.42 -15.49
N GLY A 184 -6.62 -11.11 -14.17
CA GLY A 184 -5.86 -10.03 -13.58
C GLY A 184 -6.51 -8.64 -13.71
N LEU A 185 -7.65 -8.53 -14.40
CA LEU A 185 -8.34 -7.25 -14.65
C LEU A 185 -9.75 -7.20 -14.06
N ASP A 186 -10.54 -8.28 -14.19
CA ASP A 186 -11.89 -8.37 -13.64
C ASP A 186 -11.83 -8.89 -12.20
N TRP A 187 -11.91 -7.99 -11.23
CA TRP A 187 -11.79 -8.31 -9.82
C TRP A 187 -13.15 -8.57 -9.16
N ARG A 188 -13.24 -9.63 -8.38
CA ARG A 188 -14.43 -10.01 -7.63
C ARG A 188 -14.09 -10.09 -6.14
N PHE A 189 -14.90 -9.45 -5.31
CA PHE A 189 -14.83 -9.63 -3.86
C PHE A 189 -14.92 -11.11 -3.50
N ALA A 190 -14.03 -11.56 -2.67
CA ALA A 190 -13.98 -12.96 -2.23
C ALA A 190 -14.27 -13.10 -0.74
N ASP A 191 -13.64 -12.28 0.11
CA ASP A 191 -13.81 -12.37 1.56
C ASP A 191 -13.14 -11.21 2.31
N ILE A 192 -13.49 -11.03 3.59
CA ILE A 192 -12.70 -10.28 4.58
C ILE A 192 -11.80 -11.30 5.27
N VAL A 193 -10.52 -11.32 4.92
CA VAL A 193 -9.58 -12.39 5.36
C VAL A 193 -8.87 -12.09 6.67
N LEU A 194 -8.74 -10.81 7.07
CA LEU A 194 -8.26 -10.40 8.38
C LEU A 194 -9.19 -9.32 8.93
N ASP A 195 -10.06 -9.71 9.85
CA ASP A 195 -11.03 -8.81 10.48
C ASP A 195 -10.50 -8.25 11.82
N HIS A 196 -9.33 -7.63 11.76
CA HIS A 196 -8.72 -6.91 12.89
C HIS A 196 -7.80 -5.81 12.34
N GLN A 197 -7.39 -4.88 13.18
CA GLN A 197 -6.48 -3.81 12.80
C GLN A 197 -5.22 -4.37 12.13
N ASN A 198 -5.19 -4.28 10.80
CA ASN A 198 -4.10 -4.77 9.98
C ASN A 198 -3.93 -3.90 8.72
N LYS A 199 -2.70 -3.75 8.27
CA LYS A 199 -2.34 -3.21 6.95
C LYS A 199 -1.27 -4.07 6.30
N ASP A 200 -1.02 -3.83 5.01
CA ASP A 200 0.09 -4.44 4.27
C ASP A 200 0.09 -5.99 4.34
N MET A 201 -1.07 -6.61 4.16
CA MET A 201 -1.10 -8.03 3.91
C MET A 201 -0.66 -8.31 2.48
N LEU A 202 0.33 -9.19 2.33
CA LEU A 202 0.88 -9.61 1.04
C LEU A 202 0.89 -11.12 1.01
N ILE A 203 0.32 -11.72 -0.03
CA ILE A 203 0.39 -13.17 -0.24
C ILE A 203 1.65 -13.47 -1.07
N PHE A 204 2.41 -14.49 -0.73
CA PHE A 204 3.57 -14.96 -1.51
C PHE A 204 3.12 -15.41 -2.92
N GLU A 205 3.92 -15.12 -3.95
CA GLU A 205 3.64 -15.61 -5.31
C GLU A 205 3.98 -17.10 -5.49
N GLY A 206 3.37 -17.94 -4.65
CA GLY A 206 3.51 -19.38 -4.66
C GLY A 206 3.15 -20.00 -3.32
N LYS A 207 2.98 -21.31 -3.33
CA LYS A 207 2.70 -22.11 -2.11
C LYS A 207 3.98 -22.76 -1.60
N ILE A 208 4.04 -22.94 -0.28
CA ILE A 208 5.10 -23.71 0.38
C ILE A 208 4.42 -24.88 1.09
N ASP A 209 4.82 -26.09 0.78
CA ASP A 209 4.18 -27.34 1.28
C ASP A 209 2.66 -27.35 1.09
N GLY A 210 2.19 -26.84 -0.08
CA GLY A 210 0.78 -26.78 -0.42
C GLY A 210 -0.03 -25.69 0.31
N GLN A 211 0.58 -24.92 1.20
CA GLN A 211 -0.05 -23.83 1.94
C GLN A 211 0.22 -22.48 1.28
N TYR A 212 -0.77 -21.59 1.31
CA TYR A 212 -0.56 -20.17 1.08
C TYR A 212 0.18 -19.55 2.26
N TRP A 213 1.10 -18.65 1.97
CA TRP A 213 1.83 -17.86 2.96
C TRP A 213 1.58 -16.38 2.75
N ALA A 214 1.56 -15.63 3.82
CA ALA A 214 1.41 -14.18 3.76
C ALA A 214 2.30 -13.48 4.78
N GLN A 215 2.70 -12.26 4.42
CA GLN A 215 3.17 -11.27 5.37
C GLN A 215 1.98 -10.45 5.84
N THR A 216 1.94 -10.10 7.12
CA THR A 216 0.91 -9.27 7.73
C THR A 216 1.54 -8.22 8.63
N ARG A 217 0.86 -7.11 8.86
CA ARG A 217 1.27 -6.08 9.79
C ARG A 217 0.10 -5.70 10.69
N PRO A 218 -0.12 -6.40 11.81
CA PRO A 218 -1.09 -5.99 12.80
C PRO A 218 -0.77 -4.57 13.30
N LEU A 219 -1.81 -3.75 13.40
CA LEU A 219 -1.74 -2.41 13.97
C LEU A 219 -2.23 -2.45 15.41
N GLY A 220 -1.65 -1.65 16.26
CA GLY A 220 -2.08 -1.52 17.65
C GLY A 220 -0.90 -1.44 18.62
N ASP A 221 -1.22 -1.18 19.87
CA ASP A 221 -0.26 -1.10 20.94
C ASP A 221 0.15 -2.50 21.40
N LEU A 222 1.40 -2.65 21.80
CA LEU A 222 1.86 -3.87 22.46
C LEU A 222 1.45 -3.81 23.94
N TYR A 223 0.76 -4.87 24.39
CA TYR A 223 0.31 -4.96 25.78
C TYR A 223 1.37 -5.54 26.71
N PHE A 224 2.36 -6.25 26.16
CA PHE A 224 3.37 -6.95 26.95
C PHE A 224 4.78 -6.59 26.49
N ALA A 225 5.70 -6.45 27.44
CA ALA A 225 7.11 -6.22 27.15
C ALA A 225 7.76 -7.51 26.63
N TYR A 226 8.77 -7.35 25.76
CA TYR A 226 9.67 -8.45 25.44
C TYR A 226 10.50 -8.85 26.66
N PRO A 227 10.93 -10.12 26.77
CA PRO A 227 11.81 -10.57 27.84
C PRO A 227 13.10 -9.73 27.89
N PRO A 228 13.64 -9.48 29.08
CA PRO A 228 14.94 -8.82 29.22
C PRO A 228 16.03 -9.53 28.41
N GLY A 229 16.85 -8.78 27.71
CA GLY A 229 17.90 -9.33 26.85
C GLY A 229 17.42 -9.80 25.48
N SER A 230 16.14 -9.64 25.15
CA SER A 230 15.65 -9.90 23.78
C SER A 230 16.35 -8.99 22.77
N GLU A 231 16.77 -9.56 21.65
CA GLU A 231 17.30 -8.80 20.50
C GLU A 231 16.18 -8.04 19.76
N TRP A 232 14.93 -8.47 19.91
CA TRP A 232 13.78 -7.87 19.28
C TRP A 232 13.28 -6.66 20.07
N ARG A 233 12.97 -5.60 19.32
CA ARG A 233 12.34 -4.41 19.92
C ARG A 233 10.83 -4.47 19.75
N ALA A 234 10.12 -3.91 20.72
CA ALA A 234 8.70 -3.64 20.61
C ALA A 234 8.45 -2.63 19.48
N GLY A 235 7.45 -2.87 18.67
CA GLY A 235 7.04 -1.99 17.58
C GLY A 235 6.36 -2.75 16.45
N PRO A 236 5.80 -2.04 15.48
CA PRO A 236 5.24 -2.66 14.29
C PRO A 236 6.29 -3.53 13.60
N SER A 237 5.86 -4.71 13.18
CA SER A 237 6.72 -5.72 12.57
C SER A 237 5.97 -6.39 11.43
N ILE A 238 6.71 -7.05 10.55
CA ILE A 238 6.14 -7.91 9.51
C ILE A 238 6.03 -9.30 10.12
N ASN A 239 4.81 -9.77 10.31
CA ASN A 239 4.51 -11.11 10.80
C ASN A 239 4.22 -12.05 9.62
N LEU A 240 4.20 -13.35 9.90
CA LEU A 240 3.86 -14.38 8.92
C LEU A 240 2.54 -15.05 9.28
N ALA A 241 1.81 -15.46 8.26
CA ALA A 241 0.59 -16.25 8.39
C ALA A 241 0.52 -17.31 7.31
N THR A 242 -0.19 -18.40 7.58
CA THR A 242 -0.43 -19.49 6.61
C THR A 242 -1.92 -19.76 6.44
N SER A 243 -2.30 -20.27 5.27
CA SER A 243 -3.68 -20.63 4.96
C SER A 243 -3.74 -21.84 4.03
N PRO A 244 -4.67 -22.80 4.25
CA PRO A 244 -4.87 -23.90 3.32
C PRO A 244 -5.59 -23.49 2.02
N ASP A 245 -6.34 -22.40 2.04
CA ASP A 245 -7.29 -22.01 0.99
C ASP A 245 -7.22 -20.53 0.55
N GLY A 246 -6.30 -19.74 1.16
CA GLY A 246 -6.16 -18.31 0.92
C GLY A 246 -7.23 -17.44 1.58
N ARG A 247 -8.14 -18.03 2.35
CA ARG A 247 -9.22 -17.33 3.08
C ARG A 247 -9.06 -17.41 4.59
N HIS A 248 -8.82 -18.62 5.12
CA HIS A 248 -8.69 -18.87 6.55
C HIS A 248 -7.23 -18.79 6.97
N TRP A 249 -6.83 -17.67 7.54
CA TRP A 249 -5.44 -17.40 7.89
C TRP A 249 -5.14 -17.68 9.35
N LYS A 250 -4.03 -18.33 9.58
CA LYS A 250 -3.51 -18.67 10.90
C LYS A 250 -2.17 -17.99 11.10
N PRO A 251 -1.95 -17.24 12.20
CA PRO A 251 -0.65 -16.69 12.52
C PRO A 251 0.42 -17.78 12.59
N TYR A 252 1.57 -17.50 11.98
CA TYR A 252 2.73 -18.37 12.11
C TYR A 252 3.47 -18.02 13.40
N LEU A 253 3.88 -19.05 14.18
CA LEU A 253 4.39 -18.84 15.54
C LEU A 253 5.79 -18.23 15.60
N LYS A 254 6.57 -18.35 14.52
CA LYS A 254 7.89 -17.74 14.46
C LYS A 254 7.80 -16.29 13.99
N PRO A 255 8.69 -15.41 14.47
CA PRO A 255 8.72 -14.03 14.03
C PRO A 255 9.08 -13.93 12.54
N GLY A 256 8.53 -12.92 11.88
CA GLY A 256 9.00 -12.48 10.56
C GLY A 256 10.09 -11.41 10.68
N ILE A 257 10.00 -10.35 9.85
CA ILE A 257 10.97 -9.24 9.88
C ILE A 257 10.62 -8.31 11.05
N ARG A 258 11.61 -8.03 11.92
CA ARG A 258 11.47 -7.26 13.14
C ARG A 258 12.39 -6.05 13.15
N PRO A 259 12.04 -4.95 13.85
CA PRO A 259 12.97 -3.85 14.08
C PRO A 259 14.19 -4.30 14.85
N HIS A 260 15.38 -3.93 14.38
CA HIS A 260 16.64 -4.17 15.06
C HIS A 260 17.20 -2.89 15.73
N ALA A 261 18.00 -3.07 16.79
CA ALA A 261 18.75 -1.98 17.37
C ALA A 261 19.75 -1.42 16.33
N GLY A 262 19.80 -0.08 16.22
CA GLY A 262 20.77 0.59 15.34
C GLY A 262 20.34 0.74 13.89
N THR A 263 19.13 0.26 13.50
CA THR A 263 18.54 0.58 12.19
C THR A 263 17.74 1.87 12.27
N VAL A 264 17.67 2.62 11.16
CA VAL A 264 16.87 3.85 11.08
C VAL A 264 15.36 3.57 10.99
N ALA A 265 14.97 2.37 10.57
CA ALA A 265 13.57 1.93 10.44
C ALA A 265 12.93 1.60 11.81
N THR A 266 12.89 2.57 12.72
CA THR A 266 12.55 2.33 14.12
C THR A 266 11.12 2.68 14.52
N ALA A 267 10.45 3.54 13.74
CA ALA A 267 9.08 3.98 14.06
C ALA A 267 8.02 3.01 13.55
N ARG A 268 8.25 2.45 12.35
CA ARG A 268 7.28 1.58 11.69
C ARG A 268 7.98 0.74 10.63
N MET A 269 7.45 -0.45 10.36
CA MET A 269 7.83 -1.25 9.20
C MET A 269 6.62 -2.06 8.71
N GLY A 270 6.60 -2.38 7.43
CA GLY A 270 5.55 -3.17 6.82
C GLY A 270 5.98 -3.75 5.48
N GLY A 271 5.27 -4.77 5.02
CA GLY A 271 5.52 -5.38 3.73
C GLY A 271 5.27 -4.39 2.58
N GLY A 272 6.11 -4.46 1.59
CA GLY A 272 5.99 -3.66 0.37
C GLY A 272 5.39 -4.47 -0.77
N THR A 273 6.16 -5.36 -1.37
CA THR A 273 5.70 -6.18 -2.49
C THR A 273 5.38 -7.61 -2.06
N PRO A 274 4.43 -8.30 -2.71
CA PRO A 274 4.31 -9.74 -2.58
C PRO A 274 5.68 -10.42 -2.76
N PRO A 275 6.07 -11.35 -1.85
CA PRO A 275 7.31 -12.06 -2.01
C PRO A 275 7.32 -12.92 -3.27
N ILE A 276 8.37 -12.80 -4.09
CA ILE A 276 8.59 -13.57 -5.31
C ILE A 276 9.71 -14.58 -5.12
N LEU A 277 9.56 -15.77 -5.71
CA LEU A 277 10.55 -16.81 -5.61
C LEU A 277 11.71 -16.55 -6.57
N THR A 278 12.94 -16.56 -6.04
CA THR A 278 14.21 -16.47 -6.77
C THR A 278 15.02 -17.73 -6.59
N ASP A 279 16.16 -17.83 -7.24
CA ASP A 279 17.10 -18.98 -7.05
C ASP A 279 17.62 -19.06 -5.60
N GLU A 280 17.72 -17.92 -4.90
CA GLU A 280 18.25 -17.84 -3.53
C GLU A 280 17.17 -18.05 -2.44
N GLY A 281 15.89 -17.82 -2.76
CA GLY A 281 14.78 -17.84 -1.82
C GLY A 281 13.70 -16.81 -2.16
N TRP A 282 12.88 -16.46 -1.20
CA TRP A 282 11.80 -15.47 -1.40
C TRP A 282 12.34 -14.05 -1.26
N LEU A 283 12.42 -13.32 -2.37
CA LEU A 283 12.72 -11.88 -2.35
C LEU A 283 11.45 -11.11 -1.93
N THR A 284 11.57 -10.31 -0.89
CA THR A 284 10.54 -9.38 -0.43
C THR A 284 11.10 -7.98 -0.32
N LEU A 285 10.39 -7.00 -0.86
CA LEU A 285 10.64 -5.59 -0.59
C LEU A 285 9.73 -5.16 0.56
N TRP A 286 10.25 -4.35 1.47
CA TRP A 286 9.52 -3.87 2.63
C TRP A 286 9.89 -2.42 2.93
N HIS A 287 8.98 -1.69 3.59
CA HIS A 287 9.25 -0.33 3.99
C HIS A 287 9.63 -0.25 5.47
N GLY A 288 10.58 0.62 5.75
CA GLY A 288 10.91 1.06 7.08
C GLY A 288 10.69 2.56 7.21
N VAL A 289 10.27 3.01 8.40
CA VAL A 289 9.96 4.42 8.67
C VAL A 289 10.85 4.95 9.77
N GLU A 290 11.58 6.00 9.44
CA GLU A 290 12.32 6.81 10.39
C GLU A 290 11.40 7.88 10.97
N PRO A 291 11.41 8.11 12.30
CA PRO A 291 10.61 9.17 12.91
C PRO A 291 11.01 10.55 12.39
N LYS A 292 10.08 11.27 11.79
CA LYS A 292 10.22 12.67 11.39
C LYS A 292 8.82 13.29 11.28
N GLU A 293 8.61 14.42 11.94
CA GLU A 293 7.34 15.15 11.90
C GLU A 293 6.10 14.26 12.11
N ILE A 294 5.02 14.47 11.31
CA ILE A 294 3.75 13.73 11.46
C ILE A 294 3.79 12.37 10.75
N VAL A 295 4.50 12.27 9.62
CA VAL A 295 4.44 11.10 8.72
C VAL A 295 5.64 10.18 8.90
N GLY A 296 6.83 10.75 9.08
CA GLY A 296 8.11 10.04 9.05
C GLY A 296 8.72 9.97 7.65
N ILE A 297 9.93 9.45 7.56
CA ILE A 297 10.63 9.19 6.31
C ILE A 297 10.45 7.74 5.94
N TYR A 298 9.78 7.46 4.82
CA TYR A 298 9.57 6.11 4.31
C TYR A 298 10.64 5.75 3.30
N ARG A 299 11.26 4.59 3.49
CA ARG A 299 12.25 4.02 2.57
C ARG A 299 11.95 2.56 2.30
N THR A 300 12.35 2.08 1.14
CA THR A 300 12.24 0.67 0.76
C THR A 300 13.53 -0.06 1.03
N TYR A 301 13.41 -1.23 1.63
CA TYR A 301 14.47 -2.18 1.92
C TYR A 301 14.12 -3.53 1.29
N TRP A 302 15.05 -4.50 1.36
CA TRP A 302 14.80 -5.84 0.88
C TRP A 302 15.35 -6.93 1.81
N SER A 303 14.78 -8.12 1.70
CA SER A 303 15.26 -9.33 2.35
C SER A 303 15.06 -10.54 1.45
N ILE A 304 15.94 -11.53 1.58
CA ILE A 304 15.77 -12.87 1.04
C ILE A 304 15.41 -13.78 2.20
N LEU A 305 14.27 -14.47 2.08
CA LEU A 305 13.79 -15.43 3.06
C LEU A 305 14.02 -16.84 2.56
N ASP A 306 14.21 -17.80 3.49
CA ASP A 306 14.38 -19.20 3.17
C ASP A 306 13.21 -19.74 2.36
N ARG A 307 13.49 -20.58 1.38
CA ARG A 307 12.50 -21.12 0.44
C ARG A 307 11.41 -21.94 1.12
N ASP A 308 11.78 -22.74 2.11
CA ASP A 308 10.90 -23.71 2.77
C ASP A 308 10.39 -23.20 4.14
N ASP A 309 11.13 -22.30 4.79
CA ASP A 309 10.75 -21.67 6.07
C ASP A 309 10.98 -20.16 6.03
N PRO A 310 10.03 -19.37 5.50
CA PRO A 310 10.19 -17.91 5.35
C PRO A 310 10.38 -17.13 6.66
N SER A 311 10.30 -17.79 7.81
CA SER A 311 10.68 -17.17 9.10
C SER A 311 12.20 -17.01 9.25
N LYS A 312 12.97 -17.70 8.42
CA LYS A 312 14.43 -17.58 8.37
C LYS A 312 14.81 -16.55 7.33
N ILE A 313 15.43 -15.48 7.78
CA ILE A 313 15.99 -14.43 6.91
C ILE A 313 17.39 -14.90 6.54
N LEU A 314 17.60 -15.19 5.26
CA LEU A 314 18.90 -15.60 4.74
C LEU A 314 19.80 -14.38 4.54
N ARG A 315 19.22 -13.28 4.07
CA ARG A 315 19.93 -12.04 3.80
C ARG A 315 18.98 -10.85 3.93
N THR A 316 19.47 -9.73 4.43
CA THR A 316 18.78 -8.45 4.44
C THR A 316 19.76 -7.32 4.23
N ASN A 317 19.33 -6.28 3.54
CA ASN A 317 20.11 -5.05 3.43
C ASN A 317 19.48 -4.00 4.36
N HIS A 318 20.32 -3.37 5.17
CA HIS A 318 19.93 -2.30 6.09
C HIS A 318 20.07 -0.90 5.47
N GLU A 319 20.69 -0.82 4.29
CA GLU A 319 20.71 0.41 3.49
C GLU A 319 19.47 0.47 2.61
N PRO A 320 18.87 1.66 2.42
CA PRO A 320 17.71 1.81 1.58
C PRO A 320 17.98 1.39 0.12
N LEU A 321 17.07 0.59 -0.43
CA LEU A 321 17.04 0.26 -1.85
C LEU A 321 16.43 1.42 -2.66
N ILE A 322 15.32 1.99 -2.17
CA ILE A 322 14.63 3.12 -2.81
C ILE A 322 14.34 4.18 -1.74
N GLU A 323 14.66 5.43 -2.08
CA GLU A 323 14.31 6.62 -1.31
C GLU A 323 13.44 7.55 -2.15
N ALA A 324 12.73 8.46 -1.49
CA ALA A 324 11.96 9.50 -2.17
C ALA A 324 12.89 10.36 -3.05
N ASN A 325 12.42 10.69 -4.24
CA ASN A 325 13.19 11.44 -5.22
C ASN A 325 12.46 12.74 -5.60
N SER A 326 12.80 13.83 -4.93
CA SER A 326 12.18 15.14 -5.14
C SER A 326 12.36 15.70 -6.57
N ALA A 327 13.35 15.21 -7.33
CA ALA A 327 13.51 15.60 -8.73
C ALA A 327 12.37 15.06 -9.61
N LEU A 328 11.79 13.90 -9.26
CA LEU A 328 10.63 13.34 -9.97
C LEU A 328 9.35 14.14 -9.70
N THR A 329 9.19 14.65 -8.49
CA THR A 329 7.98 15.39 -8.06
C THR A 329 8.10 16.90 -8.24
N ALA A 330 9.25 17.43 -8.65
CA ALA A 330 9.45 18.86 -8.86
C ALA A 330 8.40 19.51 -9.80
N PRO A 331 7.92 18.86 -10.88
CA PRO A 331 6.83 19.41 -11.70
C PRO A 331 5.46 19.45 -11.00
N LEU A 332 5.30 18.76 -9.86
CA LEU A 332 4.07 18.65 -9.08
C LEU A 332 4.19 19.35 -7.71
N GLU A 333 5.16 20.25 -7.55
CA GLU A 333 5.51 20.87 -6.25
C GLU A 333 4.31 21.49 -5.53
N GLU A 334 3.38 22.12 -6.27
CA GLU A 334 2.17 22.74 -5.72
C GLU A 334 1.14 21.74 -5.20
N GLN A 335 1.22 20.46 -5.63
CA GLN A 335 0.32 19.38 -5.21
C GLN A 335 0.91 18.57 -4.04
N ILE A 336 2.18 18.78 -3.71
CA ILE A 336 2.86 17.97 -2.67
C ILE A 336 2.33 18.36 -1.29
N TYR A 337 1.71 17.41 -0.60
CA TYR A 337 1.25 17.54 0.78
C TYR A 337 2.02 16.66 1.77
N VAL A 338 2.80 15.70 1.26
CA VAL A 338 3.68 14.80 2.04
C VAL A 338 5.03 14.72 1.35
N ARG A 339 6.11 14.77 2.12
CA ARG A 339 7.49 14.66 1.61
C ARG A 339 8.20 13.45 2.20
N ASP A 340 9.29 13.05 1.57
CA ASP A 340 10.16 11.97 2.05
C ASP A 340 9.44 10.61 2.19
N VAL A 341 8.43 10.34 1.34
CA VAL A 341 7.68 9.09 1.33
C VAL A 341 7.83 8.39 -0.01
N VAL A 342 8.38 7.19 0.02
CA VAL A 342 8.30 6.22 -1.06
C VAL A 342 7.68 4.94 -0.54
N PHE A 343 6.60 4.49 -1.16
CA PHE A 343 5.83 3.34 -0.70
C PHE A 343 5.74 2.29 -1.81
N THR A 344 6.65 1.31 -1.76
CA THR A 344 6.75 0.27 -2.79
C THR A 344 5.71 -0.81 -2.60
N THR A 345 4.96 -1.14 -3.67
CA THR A 345 3.78 -1.99 -3.62
C THR A 345 3.71 -3.03 -4.71
N GLY A 346 4.56 -2.95 -5.74
CA GLY A 346 4.58 -3.91 -6.83
C GLY A 346 5.98 -4.24 -7.32
N ILE A 347 6.18 -5.49 -7.76
CA ILE A 347 7.42 -5.98 -8.37
C ILE A 347 7.06 -6.96 -9.50
N ALA A 348 7.79 -6.91 -10.60
CA ALA A 348 7.69 -7.88 -11.68
C ALA A 348 9.08 -8.22 -12.24
N ASP A 349 9.32 -9.50 -12.49
CA ASP A 349 10.55 -9.96 -13.13
C ASP A 349 10.55 -9.57 -14.63
N ALA A 350 11.65 -8.96 -15.10
CA ALA A 350 11.88 -8.57 -16.49
C ALA A 350 13.17 -9.19 -17.06
N GLY A 351 13.65 -10.28 -16.45
CA GLY A 351 14.82 -11.03 -16.91
C GLY A 351 16.11 -10.59 -16.21
N ASP A 352 16.76 -9.55 -16.65
CA ASP A 352 18.00 -9.01 -16.07
C ASP A 352 17.78 -7.99 -14.95
N HIS A 353 16.56 -7.48 -14.83
CA HIS A 353 16.15 -6.51 -13.82
C HIS A 353 14.73 -6.81 -13.29
N TYR A 354 14.35 -6.14 -12.20
CA TYR A 354 12.97 -6.05 -11.73
C TYR A 354 12.38 -4.69 -12.10
N VAL A 355 11.13 -4.72 -12.59
CA VAL A 355 10.28 -3.53 -12.65
C VAL A 355 9.63 -3.37 -11.30
N VAL A 356 9.86 -2.26 -10.62
CA VAL A 356 9.35 -1.98 -9.27
C VAL A 356 8.42 -0.79 -9.31
N ALA A 357 7.22 -0.96 -8.77
CA ALA A 357 6.19 0.07 -8.68
C ALA A 357 6.07 0.61 -7.25
N SER A 358 6.02 1.93 -7.13
CA SER A 358 5.95 2.65 -5.84
C SER A 358 5.00 3.83 -5.92
N GLY A 359 4.42 4.22 -4.80
CA GLY A 359 3.89 5.56 -4.59
C GLY A 359 5.03 6.51 -4.22
N GLU A 360 5.11 7.66 -4.87
CA GLU A 360 6.06 8.73 -4.59
C GLU A 360 5.30 9.90 -3.96
N ALA A 361 5.72 10.30 -2.74
CA ALA A 361 5.16 11.42 -1.96
C ALA A 361 3.64 11.30 -1.67
N ASP A 362 3.08 10.07 -1.60
CA ASP A 362 1.62 9.81 -1.58
C ASP A 362 0.87 10.55 -2.70
N LEU A 363 1.54 10.88 -3.80
CA LEU A 363 1.02 11.73 -4.86
C LEU A 363 0.91 11.02 -6.20
N ALA A 364 1.97 10.32 -6.65
CA ALA A 364 2.03 9.76 -7.99
C ALA A 364 2.61 8.35 -8.00
N CYS A 365 2.34 7.59 -9.09
CA CYS A 365 2.94 6.29 -9.33
C CYS A 365 4.32 6.43 -9.97
N ARG A 366 5.31 5.76 -9.37
CA ARG A 366 6.70 5.69 -9.81
C ARG A 366 7.03 4.28 -10.28
N ILE A 367 7.76 4.17 -11.40
CA ILE A 367 8.37 2.93 -11.87
C ILE A 367 9.90 3.10 -11.86
N ALA A 368 10.57 2.12 -11.28
CA ALA A 368 12.02 1.99 -11.30
C ALA A 368 12.43 0.63 -11.88
N HIS A 369 13.48 0.61 -12.73
CA HIS A 369 14.12 -0.63 -13.17
C HIS A 369 15.36 -0.87 -12.32
N ILE A 370 15.33 -1.92 -11.51
CA ILE A 370 16.37 -2.26 -10.56
C ILE A 370 17.11 -3.51 -11.04
N PRO A 371 18.40 -3.45 -11.34
CA PRO A 371 19.17 -4.61 -11.78
C PRO A 371 19.19 -5.69 -10.69
N LYS A 372 19.10 -6.96 -11.07
CA LYS A 372 19.12 -8.09 -10.12
C LYS A 372 20.40 -8.10 -9.27
N SER A 373 21.50 -7.54 -9.78
CA SER A 373 22.75 -7.37 -9.03
C SER A 373 22.63 -6.45 -7.79
N ALA A 374 21.60 -5.62 -7.70
CA ALA A 374 21.35 -4.79 -6.51
C ALA A 374 20.92 -5.63 -5.29
N PHE A 375 20.57 -6.89 -5.51
CA PHE A 375 20.14 -7.85 -4.49
C PHE A 375 21.23 -8.92 -4.21
N ALA A 376 22.41 -8.74 -4.77
CA ALA A 376 23.53 -9.67 -4.63
C ALA A 376 24.34 -9.48 -3.33
#